data_839102d0a2676f7bd56030b5c0dcc730
#
_entry.id   839102d0a2676f7bd56030b5c0dcc730
#
_cell.length_a   1.000
_cell.length_b   1.000
_cell.length_c   1.000
_cell.angle_alpha   90.00
_cell.angle_beta   90.00
_cell.angle_gamma   90.00
#
_symmetry.space_group_name_H-M   'P 1'
#
loop_
_entity.id
_entity.type
_entity.pdbx_description
1 polymer ?
#
loop_
_entity_poly.entity_id
_entity_poly.type
_entity_poly.pdbx_seq_one_letter_code
_entity_poly.pdbx_strand_id
1 'polypeptide(L)'
;MGAQMDSWDAERADRAVAVLKAVADPSRYRLLWALGGAELPVSALAEILGAHVAATSQHLAKLRAAGLVTSRREGTRIYYRAAHPGVRGLLEEASVVALAVSPEATASGAPAPTGETVPARATRRAGAPRPVTE
;
A
#
# COMPACT_ATOMS: atom_id res chain seq x y z
N MET A 1 -25.73 -10.45 24.58
CA MET A 1 -24.35 -10.47 24.20
C MET A 1 -24.12 -10.38 22.70
N GLY A 2 -24.80 -11.15 21.94
CA GLY A 2 -24.59 -11.16 20.52
C GLY A 2 -24.82 -9.84 19.84
N ALA A 3 -25.90 -9.19 20.16
CA ALA A 3 -26.23 -7.93 19.49
C ALA A 3 -25.20 -6.86 19.75
N GLN A 4 -24.73 -6.82 20.96
CA GLN A 4 -23.76 -5.82 21.33
C GLN A 4 -22.41 -6.08 20.70
N MET A 5 -22.04 -7.33 20.67
CA MET A 5 -20.80 -7.73 20.01
C MET A 5 -20.87 -7.42 18.53
N ASP A 6 -22.00 -7.72 17.92
CA ASP A 6 -22.13 -7.50 16.49
C ASP A 6 -22.00 -6.03 16.15
N SER A 7 -22.58 -5.18 16.94
CA SER A 7 -22.50 -3.75 16.71
C SER A 7 -21.06 -3.24 16.83
N TRP A 8 -20.40 -3.69 17.89
CA TRP A 8 -19.03 -3.31 18.10
C TRP A 8 -18.13 -3.83 16.99
N ASP A 9 -18.37 -5.05 16.59
CA ASP A 9 -17.57 -5.67 15.55
C ASP A 9 -17.75 -5.00 14.19
N ALA A 10 -18.99 -4.61 13.89
CA ALA A 10 -19.25 -3.96 12.60
C ALA A 10 -18.50 -2.64 12.49
N GLU A 11 -18.56 -1.85 13.53
CA GLU A 11 -17.88 -0.57 13.51
C GLU A 11 -16.37 -0.74 13.44
N ARG A 12 -15.89 -1.67 14.22
CA ARG A 12 -14.46 -1.95 14.23
C ARG A 12 -14.00 -2.51 12.89
N ALA A 13 -14.82 -3.38 12.31
CA ALA A 13 -14.50 -3.94 11.01
C ALA A 13 -14.44 -2.87 9.95
N ASP A 14 -15.34 -1.91 9.99
CA ASP A 14 -15.33 -0.84 9.02
C ASP A 14 -14.04 -0.03 9.09
N ARG A 15 -13.60 0.24 10.29
CA ARG A 15 -12.33 0.96 10.45
C ARG A 15 -11.15 0.14 9.97
N ALA A 16 -11.17 -1.15 10.28
CA ALA A 16 -10.10 -2.03 9.82
C ALA A 16 -10.06 -2.09 8.30
N VAL A 17 -11.22 -2.14 7.68
CA VAL A 17 -11.29 -2.17 6.23
C VAL A 17 -10.72 -0.88 5.64
N ALA A 18 -11.01 0.26 6.24
CA ALA A 18 -10.47 1.52 5.77
C ALA A 18 -8.94 1.51 5.81
N VAL A 19 -8.38 0.98 6.89
CA VAL A 19 -6.94 0.84 7.02
C VAL A 19 -6.39 -0.09 5.93
N LEU A 20 -7.04 -1.23 5.76
CA LEU A 20 -6.57 -2.21 4.78
C LEU A 20 -6.65 -1.65 3.37
N LYS A 21 -7.69 -0.89 3.07
CA LYS A 21 -7.79 -0.26 1.75
C LYS A 21 -6.65 0.72 1.50
N ALA A 22 -6.29 1.46 2.52
CA ALA A 22 -5.19 2.42 2.38
C ALA A 22 -3.88 1.71 2.15
N VAL A 23 -3.70 0.54 2.75
CA VAL A 23 -2.46 -0.23 2.59
C VAL A 23 -2.42 -0.98 1.26
N ALA A 24 -3.58 -1.33 0.72
CA ALA A 24 -3.69 -2.24 -0.42
C ALA A 24 -3.31 -1.58 -1.73
N ASP A 25 -2.07 -1.20 -1.85
CA ASP A 25 -1.50 -0.60 -3.03
C ASP A 25 0.01 -0.81 -2.95
N PRO A 26 0.66 -1.28 -4.02
CA PRO A 26 2.09 -1.59 -3.93
C PRO A 26 2.94 -0.43 -3.46
N SER A 27 2.65 0.76 -3.94
CA SER A 27 3.44 1.93 -3.54
C SER A 27 3.23 2.27 -2.09
N ARG A 28 1.97 2.25 -1.65
CA ARG A 28 1.69 2.60 -0.27
C ARG A 28 2.22 1.55 0.70
N TYR A 29 2.14 0.29 0.31
CA TYR A 29 2.72 -0.77 1.13
C TYR A 29 4.22 -0.55 1.32
N ARG A 30 4.91 -0.22 0.22
CA ARG A 30 6.35 0.00 0.28
C ARG A 30 6.71 1.23 1.11
N LEU A 31 5.90 2.28 1.00
CA LEU A 31 6.14 3.47 1.81
C LEU A 31 6.02 3.16 3.29
N LEU A 32 4.99 2.43 3.67
CA LEU A 32 4.81 2.07 5.07
C LEU A 32 5.95 1.18 5.55
N TRP A 33 6.40 0.28 4.72
CA TRP A 33 7.51 -0.58 5.05
C TRP A 33 8.75 0.26 5.33
N ALA A 34 9.01 1.25 4.48
CA ALA A 34 10.17 2.12 4.65
C ALA A 34 10.05 2.95 5.93
N LEU A 35 8.84 3.33 6.28
CA LEU A 35 8.62 4.16 7.46
C LEU A 35 8.51 3.35 8.74
N GLY A 36 8.65 2.04 8.64
CA GLY A 36 8.52 1.18 9.81
C GLY A 36 9.62 1.37 10.83
N GLY A 37 10.73 1.91 10.44
CA GLY A 37 11.82 2.09 11.39
C GLY A 37 12.47 3.45 11.34
N ALA A 38 11.90 4.37 10.58
CA ALA A 38 12.58 5.64 10.40
C ALA A 38 11.61 6.73 10.01
N GLU A 39 11.97 7.94 10.35
CA GLU A 39 11.27 9.12 9.89
C GLU A 39 12.01 9.60 8.65
N LEU A 40 11.28 9.80 7.55
CA LEU A 40 11.91 10.11 6.27
C LEU A 40 11.21 11.28 5.59
N PRO A 41 11.96 12.11 4.89
CA PRO A 41 11.36 13.18 4.10
C PRO A 41 10.79 12.63 2.81
N VAL A 42 9.87 13.39 2.22
CA VAL A 42 9.20 12.93 1.00
C VAL A 42 10.19 12.67 -0.12
N SER A 43 11.28 13.43 -0.18
CA SER A 43 12.26 13.21 -1.24
C SER A 43 12.90 11.83 -1.15
N ALA A 44 13.22 11.40 0.06
CA ALA A 44 13.79 10.07 0.25
C ALA A 44 12.76 9.00 -0.07
N LEU A 45 11.52 9.22 0.30
CA LEU A 45 10.47 8.27 0.02
C LEU A 45 10.22 8.15 -1.47
N ALA A 46 10.28 9.26 -2.19
CA ALA A 46 10.13 9.25 -3.64
C ALA A 46 11.24 8.42 -4.28
N GLU A 47 12.45 8.55 -3.77
CA GLU A 47 13.57 7.75 -4.28
C GLU A 47 13.34 6.27 -4.05
N ILE A 48 12.87 5.92 -2.87
CA ILE A 48 12.60 4.52 -2.55
C ILE A 48 11.57 3.94 -3.50
N LEU A 49 10.55 4.72 -3.84
CA LEU A 49 9.53 4.27 -4.78
C LEU A 49 9.99 4.31 -6.22
N GLY A 50 11.01 5.09 -6.52
CA GLY A 50 11.36 5.35 -7.91
C GLY A 50 10.27 6.16 -8.60
N ALA A 51 9.66 7.08 -7.89
CA ALA A 51 8.53 7.84 -8.39
C ALA A 51 8.77 9.32 -8.19
N HIS A 52 7.95 10.12 -8.85
CA HIS A 52 8.04 11.57 -8.67
C HIS A 52 7.52 11.97 -7.29
N VAL A 53 8.02 13.08 -6.80
CA VAL A 53 7.61 13.58 -5.49
C VAL A 53 6.11 13.82 -5.45
N ALA A 54 5.54 14.33 -6.55
CA ALA A 54 4.10 14.61 -6.57
C ALA A 54 3.27 13.35 -6.37
N ALA A 55 3.65 12.27 -7.06
CA ALA A 55 2.93 11.01 -6.92
C ALA A 55 3.11 10.43 -5.53
N THR A 56 4.33 10.51 -5.02
CA THR A 56 4.63 10.02 -3.68
C THR A 56 3.82 10.78 -2.64
N SER A 57 3.73 12.09 -2.81
CA SER A 57 2.94 12.91 -1.89
C SER A 57 1.47 12.51 -1.89
N GLN A 58 0.94 12.14 -3.05
CA GLN A 58 -0.45 11.71 -3.11
C GLN A 58 -0.67 10.41 -2.36
N HIS A 59 0.26 9.47 -2.51
CA HIS A 59 0.17 8.24 -1.73
C HIS A 59 0.26 8.50 -0.24
N LEU A 60 1.16 9.41 0.15
CA LEU A 60 1.30 9.75 1.56
C LEU A 60 0.06 10.45 2.10
N ALA A 61 -0.59 11.25 1.26
CA ALA A 61 -1.83 11.91 1.68
C ALA A 61 -2.91 10.88 1.99
N LYS A 62 -3.00 9.85 1.18
CA LYS A 62 -3.99 8.79 1.43
C LYS A 62 -3.68 8.01 2.70
N LEU A 63 -2.41 7.72 2.93
CA LEU A 63 -2.01 7.05 4.16
C LEU A 63 -2.29 7.92 5.38
N ARG A 64 -2.05 9.21 5.24
CA ARG A 64 -2.29 10.13 6.33
C ARG A 64 -3.77 10.25 6.63
N ALA A 65 -4.61 10.31 5.59
CA ALA A 65 -6.04 10.37 5.77
C ALA A 65 -6.58 9.15 6.50
N ALA A 66 -5.94 8.00 6.30
CA ALA A 66 -6.33 6.78 7.00
C ALA A 66 -5.71 6.68 8.39
N GLY A 67 -4.89 7.65 8.77
CA GLY A 67 -4.29 7.63 10.09
C GLY A 67 -3.07 6.75 10.23
N LEU A 68 -2.51 6.30 9.13
CA LEU A 68 -1.38 5.38 9.17
C LEU A 68 -0.02 6.06 9.25
N VAL A 69 0.05 7.31 8.82
CA VAL A 69 1.29 8.07 8.93
C VAL A 69 0.99 9.45 9.48
N THR A 70 1.98 10.04 10.10
CA THR A 70 1.93 11.42 10.52
C THR A 70 3.07 12.15 9.87
N SER A 71 2.97 13.47 9.81
CA SER A 71 4.00 14.28 9.21
C SER A 71 4.34 15.45 10.14
N ARG A 72 5.54 15.94 9.96
CA ARG A 72 5.95 17.15 10.65
C ARG A 72 6.81 17.97 9.71
N ARG A 73 6.81 19.26 9.91
CA ARG A 73 7.59 20.16 9.08
C ARG A 73 8.81 20.62 9.85
N GLU A 74 9.93 20.64 9.15
CA GLU A 74 11.15 21.19 9.72
C GLU A 74 11.78 22.06 8.64
N GLY A 75 11.65 23.36 8.78
CA GLY A 75 12.08 24.26 7.72
C GLY A 75 11.23 24.07 6.49
N THR A 76 11.87 23.80 5.37
CA THR A 76 11.15 23.57 4.14
C THR A 76 10.90 22.11 3.89
N ARG A 77 11.33 21.25 4.79
CA ARG A 77 11.19 19.80 4.61
C ARG A 77 10.01 19.28 5.39
N ILE A 78 9.36 18.29 4.83
CA ILE A 78 8.27 17.58 5.49
C ILE A 78 8.71 16.15 5.69
N TYR A 79 8.67 15.70 6.93
CA TYR A 79 9.07 14.36 7.31
C TYR A 79 7.85 13.54 7.65
N TYR A 80 7.88 12.27 7.31
CA TYR A 80 6.79 11.35 7.57
C TYR A 80 7.28 10.21 8.44
N ARG A 81 6.37 9.66 9.22
CA ARG A 81 6.66 8.47 10.02
C ARG A 81 5.38 7.69 10.21
N ALA A 82 5.53 6.41 10.53
CA ALA A 82 4.38 5.58 10.84
C ALA A 82 3.70 6.13 12.10
N ALA A 83 2.38 6.16 12.07
CA ALA A 83 1.61 6.75 13.17
C ALA A 83 1.55 5.85 14.40
N HIS A 84 1.79 4.56 14.22
CA HIS A 84 1.61 3.61 15.31
C HIS A 84 2.56 2.44 15.11
N PRO A 85 3.17 1.95 16.17
CA PRO A 85 4.10 0.82 16.02
C PRO A 85 3.45 -0.43 15.43
N GLY A 86 2.14 -0.57 15.60
CA GLY A 86 1.44 -1.72 15.03
C GLY A 86 1.37 -1.75 13.53
N VAL A 87 1.69 -0.63 12.87
CA VAL A 87 1.66 -0.60 11.42
C VAL A 87 2.65 -1.62 10.85
N ARG A 88 3.83 -1.68 11.41
CA ARG A 88 4.82 -2.65 10.93
C ARG A 88 4.33 -4.08 11.12
N GLY A 89 3.73 -4.36 12.26
CA GLY A 89 3.19 -5.69 12.50
C GLY A 89 2.12 -6.08 11.50
N LEU A 90 1.30 -5.11 11.12
CA LEU A 90 0.29 -5.37 10.11
C LEU A 90 0.92 -5.77 8.79
N LEU A 91 1.95 -5.06 8.37
CA LEU A 91 2.62 -5.38 7.11
C LEU A 91 3.30 -6.74 7.17
N GLU A 92 3.93 -7.05 8.29
CA GLU A 92 4.59 -8.33 8.46
C GLU A 92 3.57 -9.46 8.43
N GLU A 93 2.47 -9.28 9.11
CA GLU A 93 1.45 -10.32 9.13
C GLU A 93 0.84 -10.53 7.76
N ALA A 94 0.65 -9.46 7.02
CA ALA A 94 0.14 -9.58 5.66
C ALA A 94 1.09 -10.41 4.80
N SER A 95 2.39 -10.22 4.98
CA SER A 95 3.38 -11.02 4.26
C SER A 95 3.29 -12.49 4.62
N VAL A 96 3.12 -12.76 5.91
CA VAL A 96 3.02 -14.14 6.37
C VAL A 96 1.79 -14.79 5.77
N VAL A 97 0.66 -14.10 5.81
CA VAL A 97 -0.56 -14.64 5.25
C VAL A 97 -0.42 -14.85 3.75
N ALA A 98 0.23 -13.91 3.07
CA ALA A 98 0.40 -14.03 1.64
C ALA A 98 1.14 -15.31 1.25
N LEU A 99 2.13 -15.68 2.03
CA LEU A 99 2.85 -16.92 1.76
C LEU A 99 1.99 -18.14 2.03
N ALA A 100 1.16 -18.06 3.06
CA ALA A 100 0.33 -19.20 3.44
C ALA A 100 -0.80 -19.43 2.46
N VAL A 101 -1.32 -18.36 1.85
CA VAL A 101 -2.44 -18.49 0.92
C VAL A 101 -1.99 -18.25 -0.50
N SER A 102 -0.79 -18.66 -0.80
CA SER A 102 -0.22 -18.42 -2.11
C SER A 102 -1.15 -18.91 -3.21
N PRO A 103 -1.37 -18.11 -4.21
CA PRO A 103 -2.20 -18.55 -5.33
C PRO A 103 -1.69 -19.82 -6.01
N GLU A 104 -0.41 -20.06 -5.94
CA GLU A 104 0.13 -21.28 -6.52
C GLU A 104 -0.38 -22.51 -5.85
N ALA A 105 -0.54 -22.43 -4.53
CA ALA A 105 -1.01 -23.58 -3.80
C ALA A 105 -2.44 -23.89 -4.16
N THR A 106 -3.25 -22.86 -4.31
CA THR A 106 -4.64 -23.09 -4.66
C THR A 106 -4.82 -23.27 -6.13
N ALA A 107 -3.92 -22.72 -6.90
CA ALA A 107 -4.09 -22.74 -8.33
C ALA A 107 -3.37 -23.91 -8.95
N SER A 108 -2.98 -24.86 -8.19
CA SER A 108 -2.29 -25.96 -8.80
C SER A 108 -3.16 -26.57 -9.88
N GLY A 109 -4.42 -26.38 -9.82
CA GLY A 109 -5.26 -26.84 -10.88
C GLY A 109 -5.56 -25.77 -11.87
N ALA A 110 -5.29 -24.56 -11.56
CA ALA A 110 -5.72 -23.52 -12.42
C ALA A 110 -4.59 -23.09 -13.30
N PRO A 111 -4.84 -22.95 -14.50
CA PRO A 111 -3.84 -22.44 -15.38
C PRO A 111 -3.71 -21.02 -15.08
N ALA A 112 -2.86 -20.74 -14.98
CA ALA A 112 -2.67 -19.49 -14.72
C ALA A 112 -3.37 -18.52 -15.30
N PRO A 113 -3.71 -18.07 -15.10
CA PRO A 113 -4.24 -17.09 -15.67
C PRO A 113 -3.44 -16.26 -16.41
N THR A 114 -3.34 -16.71 -16.54
CA THR A 114 -2.87 -16.14 -16.92
C THR A 114 -2.70 -15.23 -17.13
N GLY A 115 -2.59 -15.15 -17.22
CA GLY A 115 -2.28 -14.27 -17.24
C GLY A 115 -2.32 -13.49 -17.42
N GLU A 116 -2.53 -13.57 -17.57
CA GLU A 116 -2.51 -12.81 -17.57
C GLU A 116 -2.29 -11.98 -17.61
N THR A 117 -2.36 -12.12 -17.75
CA THR A 117 -2.19 -11.36 -17.62
C THR A 117 -1.72 -10.60 -17.74
N VAL A 118 -1.55 -10.64 -17.89
CA VAL A 118 -1.11 -9.94 -17.87
C VAL A 118 -0.82 -9.27 -18.27
N PRO A 119 -0.68 -9.28 -18.58
CA PRO A 119 -0.28 -8.53 -18.90
C PRO A 119 -0.33 -7.73 -19.25
N ALA A 120 -0.66 -7.77 -19.50
CA ALA A 120 -0.80 -6.97 -19.84
C ALA A 120 -0.65 -5.95 -19.59
N ARG A 121 -0.70 -5.83 -19.36
CA ARG A 121 -0.56 -4.90 -19.14
C ARG A 121 0.35 -4.43 -19.36
N ALA A 122 0.60 -4.79 -19.51
CA ALA A 122 1.53 -4.38 -19.62
C ALA A 122 1.74 -3.77 -20.59
N THR A 123 1.45 -3.97 -21.02
CA THR A 123 1.61 -3.43 -21.74
C THR A 123 1.24 -2.43 -21.98
N ARG A 124 0.83 -2.16 -21.84
CA ARG A 124 0.49 -1.28 -21.97
C ARG A 124 1.05 -0.40 -22.07
N ARG A 125 1.24 -0.43 -22.19
CA ARG A 125 1.67 0.33 -22.24
C ARG A 125 2.22 0.73 -22.98
N ALA A 126 2.32 0.27 -23.38
CA ALA A 126 2.85 0.54 -24.10
C ALA A 126 2.83 1.35 -24.76
N GLY A 127 2.56 1.23 -24.91
CA GLY A 127 2.56 1.95 -25.28
C GLY A 127 2.62 2.69 -25.75
N ALA A 128 2.61 2.77 -25.90
CA ALA A 128 2.67 3.41 -26.18
C ALA A 128 3.02 4.11 -26.74
N PRO A 129 3.18 4.14 -27.11
CA PRO A 129 3.55 4.84 -27.53
C PRO A 129 3.51 5.67 -28.14
N ARG A 130 3.38 5.73 -28.31
CA ARG A 130 3.36 6.35 -28.68
C ARG A 130 3.61 7.08 -29.39
N PRO A 131 3.48 7.16 -29.75
CA PRO A 131 3.71 7.74 -30.31
C PRO A 131 4.02 8.28 -31.03
N VAL A 132 4.04 8.30 -31.28
CA VAL A 132 4.33 8.74 -31.82
C VAL A 132 4.36 9.41 -32.59
N THR A 133 4.48 9.56 -32.90
CA THR A 133 4.62 10.13 -33.46
C THR A 133 4.59 10.75 -34.18
N GLU A 134 4.67 10.94 -34.42
CA GLU A 134 4.86 11.57 -34.89
C GLU A 134 4.79 11.98 -35.30
#